data_614b5bfbee3e8bafecb77ade76c9e82b
#
_entry.id   614b5bfbee3e8bafecb77ade76c9e82b
#
_cell.length_a   1.000
_cell.length_b   1.000
_cell.length_c   1.000
_cell.angle_alpha   90.00
_cell.angle_beta   90.00
_cell.angle_gamma   90.00
#
_symmetry.space_group_name_H-M   'P 1'
#
loop_
_entity.id
_entity.type
_entity.pdbx_description
1 polymer ?
#
loop_
_entity_poly.entity_id
_entity_poly.type
_entity_poly.pdbx_seq_one_letter_code
_entity_poly.pdbx_strand_id
1 'polypeptide(L)'
;DAGLTQDPWHFDTTTPSYGPGASMLDRLPANAPRQQVLPDEYRKASDEELQQRISDAKQRLGSKLLILGHFYQRDEIIKHADFVGDSFQLAKNATERPDADHIVFCGVHFMAETADILSTPEQSVTLPNLSAGCSMADMANIDQVQECWDQLGEICGTQPDSDGLQQIIPVTYMNSSAALKAFCGRNGGIVCTSSNAHAVLEWAFARGKRVLFFPDQHLGRNTARAMGIPLSEMPLWDPFKAQG
;
A
#
# COMPACT_ATOMS: atom_id res chain seq x y z
N ASP A 1 -8.50 -28.62 22.95
CA ASP A 1 -8.49 -28.40 21.50
C ASP A 1 -9.44 -27.25 21.15
N ALA A 2 -9.05 -26.02 21.48
CA ALA A 2 -9.73 -24.83 21.02
C ALA A 2 -9.05 -24.39 19.71
N GLY A 3 -9.66 -24.79 18.64
CA GLY A 3 -9.72 -24.29 17.30
C GLY A 3 -8.77 -23.17 16.88
N LEU A 4 -7.53 -23.51 16.57
CA LEU A 4 -6.72 -22.79 15.60
C LEU A 4 -7.09 -23.25 14.18
N THR A 5 -8.37 -23.11 13.81
CA THR A 5 -8.88 -23.55 12.50
C THR A 5 -9.33 -22.40 11.60
N GLN A 6 -8.93 -21.17 11.89
CA GLN A 6 -8.96 -20.13 10.87
C GLN A 6 -7.52 -19.72 10.61
N ASP A 7 -7.02 -20.13 9.46
CA ASP A 7 -5.86 -19.54 8.84
C ASP A 7 -6.08 -18.01 8.86
N PRO A 8 -5.28 -17.22 9.58
CA PRO A 8 -5.46 -15.77 9.62
C PRO A 8 -5.33 -15.12 8.23
N TRP A 9 -4.88 -15.88 7.24
CA TRP A 9 -4.75 -15.51 5.85
C TRP A 9 -5.88 -16.08 4.98
N HIS A 10 -6.87 -16.76 5.58
CA HIS A 10 -8.03 -17.24 4.83
C HIS A 10 -8.94 -16.06 4.51
N PHE A 11 -8.87 -15.60 3.29
CA PHE A 11 -9.73 -14.53 2.77
C PHE A 11 -11.14 -15.09 2.58
N ASP A 12 -12.09 -14.55 3.31
CA ASP A 12 -13.49 -14.85 3.10
C ASP A 12 -13.98 -14.23 1.78
N THR A 13 -14.02 -15.06 0.73
CA THR A 13 -14.58 -14.68 -0.57
C THR A 13 -16.11 -14.82 -0.62
N THR A 14 -16.74 -15.17 0.50
CA THR A 14 -18.20 -15.37 0.59
C THR A 14 -18.95 -14.12 1.01
N THR A 15 -18.27 -13.12 1.57
CA THR A 15 -18.86 -11.84 1.96
C THR A 15 -18.25 -10.67 1.22
N PRO A 16 -19.05 -9.66 0.83
CA PRO A 16 -18.51 -8.42 0.27
C PRO A 16 -17.68 -7.68 1.32
N SER A 17 -16.49 -7.18 0.93
CA SER A 17 -15.61 -6.41 1.80
C SER A 17 -14.99 -5.22 1.06
N TYR A 18 -14.47 -4.23 1.79
CA TYR A 18 -13.75 -3.09 1.20
C TYR A 18 -12.24 -3.32 1.08
N GLY A 19 -11.73 -4.41 1.59
CA GLY A 19 -10.30 -4.69 1.64
C GLY A 19 -9.62 -4.14 2.91
N PRO A 20 -8.34 -4.50 3.11
CA PRO A 20 -7.55 -4.07 4.26
C PRO A 20 -7.22 -2.58 4.19
N GLY A 21 -6.93 -1.99 5.35
CA GLY A 21 -6.53 -0.57 5.46
C GLY A 21 -7.68 0.43 5.39
N ALA A 22 -8.93 -0.01 5.17
CA ALA A 22 -10.09 0.85 5.35
C ALA A 22 -10.28 1.14 6.85
N SER A 23 -10.14 2.41 7.23
CA SER A 23 -10.45 2.86 8.57
C SER A 23 -11.95 2.81 8.83
N MET A 24 -12.37 2.49 10.06
CA MET A 24 -13.77 2.61 10.46
C MET A 24 -14.26 4.08 10.43
N LEU A 25 -13.33 5.05 10.45
CA LEU A 25 -13.61 6.48 10.33
C LEU A 25 -13.63 6.96 8.89
N ASP A 26 -13.08 6.19 7.95
CA ASP A 26 -13.19 6.49 6.53
C ASP A 26 -14.65 6.34 6.11
N ARG A 27 -15.29 7.46 5.84
CA ARG A 27 -16.60 7.48 5.20
C ARG A 27 -16.39 7.12 3.73
N LEU A 28 -16.28 5.84 3.48
CA LEU A 28 -16.19 5.35 2.12
C LEU A 28 -17.41 5.82 1.32
N PRO A 29 -17.22 6.38 0.12
CA PRO A 29 -18.32 6.77 -0.72
C PRO A 29 -19.21 5.56 -1.01
N ALA A 30 -20.50 5.79 -1.24
CA ALA A 30 -21.47 4.71 -1.47
C ALA A 30 -21.12 3.82 -2.67
N ASN A 31 -20.33 4.34 -3.60
CA ASN A 31 -19.81 3.63 -4.78
C ASN A 31 -18.38 3.10 -4.62
N ALA A 32 -17.83 3.10 -3.41
CA ALA A 32 -16.49 2.53 -3.19
C ALA A 32 -16.44 1.06 -3.64
N PRO A 33 -15.33 0.60 -4.21
CA PRO A 33 -15.16 -0.78 -4.62
C PRO A 33 -15.38 -1.75 -3.46
N ARG A 34 -16.09 -2.83 -3.73
CA ARG A 34 -16.35 -3.89 -2.75
C ARG A 34 -16.01 -5.24 -3.33
N GLN A 35 -15.43 -6.10 -2.50
CA GLN A 35 -15.29 -7.50 -2.85
C GLN A 35 -16.68 -8.12 -3.02
N GLN A 36 -16.95 -8.64 -4.20
CA GLN A 36 -18.17 -9.40 -4.47
C GLN A 36 -17.98 -10.86 -4.09
N VAL A 37 -19.10 -11.51 -3.78
CA VAL A 37 -19.09 -12.98 -3.58
C VAL A 37 -18.66 -13.63 -4.89
N LEU A 38 -17.66 -14.51 -4.82
CA LEU A 38 -17.19 -15.24 -6.00
C LEU A 38 -18.28 -16.21 -6.48
N PRO A 39 -18.76 -16.12 -7.73
CA PRO A 39 -19.76 -17.02 -8.27
C PRO A 39 -19.33 -18.49 -8.21
N ASP A 40 -20.30 -19.38 -7.98
CA ASP A 40 -20.07 -20.82 -7.85
C ASP A 40 -19.37 -21.44 -9.07
N GLU A 41 -19.60 -20.92 -10.26
CA GLU A 41 -18.96 -21.38 -11.49
C GLU A 41 -17.45 -21.24 -11.47
N TYR A 42 -16.89 -20.23 -10.77
CA TYR A 42 -15.45 -20.08 -10.60
C TYR A 42 -14.92 -20.92 -9.45
N ARG A 43 -15.69 -21.04 -8.36
CA ARG A 43 -15.28 -21.85 -7.19
C ARG A 43 -15.25 -23.34 -7.47
N LYS A 44 -16.06 -23.82 -8.41
CA LYS A 44 -16.18 -25.24 -8.77
C LYS A 44 -15.37 -25.62 -10.01
N ALA A 45 -14.83 -24.64 -10.73
CA ALA A 45 -14.01 -24.88 -11.90
C ALA A 45 -12.66 -25.50 -11.52
N SER A 46 -12.11 -26.34 -12.37
CA SER A 46 -10.74 -26.85 -12.22
C SER A 46 -9.71 -25.77 -12.53
N ASP A 47 -8.48 -25.97 -12.04
CA ASP A 47 -7.39 -25.05 -12.34
C ASP A 47 -7.15 -24.93 -13.86
N GLU A 48 -7.22 -26.02 -14.59
CA GLU A 48 -7.07 -26.04 -16.06
C GLU A 48 -8.17 -25.21 -16.73
N GLU A 49 -9.41 -25.36 -16.29
CA GLU A 49 -10.54 -24.60 -16.82
C GLU A 49 -10.36 -23.10 -16.54
N LEU A 50 -9.95 -22.73 -15.32
CA LEU A 50 -9.67 -21.34 -14.96
C LEU A 50 -8.52 -20.75 -15.79
N GLN A 51 -7.44 -21.51 -16.00
CA GLN A 51 -6.32 -21.11 -16.84
C GLN A 51 -6.75 -20.86 -18.29
N GLN A 52 -7.60 -21.72 -18.83
CA GLN A 52 -8.12 -21.55 -20.19
C GLN A 52 -9.00 -20.30 -20.29
N ARG A 53 -9.91 -20.09 -19.33
CA ARG A 53 -10.77 -18.90 -19.30
C ARG A 53 -9.96 -17.59 -19.20
N ILE A 54 -8.86 -17.56 -18.44
CA ILE A 54 -7.95 -16.41 -18.37
C ILE A 54 -7.30 -16.16 -19.73
N SER A 55 -6.79 -17.22 -20.37
CA SER A 55 -6.15 -17.13 -21.67
C SER A 55 -7.11 -16.63 -22.76
N ASP A 56 -8.34 -17.14 -22.77
CA ASP A 56 -9.39 -16.71 -23.71
C ASP A 56 -9.79 -15.25 -23.48
N ALA A 57 -9.92 -14.83 -22.22
CA ALA A 57 -10.22 -13.45 -21.88
C ALA A 57 -9.09 -12.50 -22.33
N LYS A 58 -7.83 -12.90 -22.08
CA LYS A 58 -6.65 -12.13 -22.50
C LYS A 58 -6.59 -11.99 -24.02
N GLN A 59 -6.85 -13.07 -24.76
CA GLN A 59 -6.90 -13.04 -26.21
C GLN A 59 -8.01 -12.14 -26.74
N ARG A 60 -9.21 -12.20 -26.13
CA ARG A 60 -10.38 -11.42 -26.55
C ARG A 60 -10.18 -9.92 -26.30
N LEU A 61 -9.58 -9.54 -25.16
CA LEU A 61 -9.37 -8.15 -24.79
C LEU A 61 -8.13 -7.53 -25.45
N GLY A 62 -7.14 -8.36 -25.80
CA GLY A 62 -5.92 -7.91 -26.50
C GLY A 62 -5.20 -6.80 -25.75
N SER A 63 -4.85 -5.72 -26.46
CA SER A 63 -4.15 -4.57 -25.90
C SER A 63 -4.97 -3.77 -24.84
N LYS A 64 -6.28 -4.00 -24.78
CA LYS A 64 -7.16 -3.35 -23.80
C LYS A 64 -7.01 -3.90 -22.38
N LEU A 65 -6.31 -5.03 -22.22
CA LEU A 65 -6.02 -5.65 -20.93
C LEU A 65 -4.52 -5.61 -20.65
N LEU A 66 -4.19 -5.16 -19.45
CA LEU A 66 -2.86 -5.24 -18.87
C LEU A 66 -2.91 -6.06 -17.57
N ILE A 67 -2.11 -7.12 -17.48
CA ILE A 67 -1.99 -7.93 -16.27
C ILE A 67 -0.62 -7.67 -15.62
N LEU A 68 -0.63 -7.13 -14.41
CA LEU A 68 0.56 -6.88 -13.60
C LEU A 68 0.66 -7.95 -12.52
N GLY A 69 1.78 -8.67 -12.46
CA GLY A 69 2.00 -9.76 -11.52
C GLY A 69 3.19 -9.47 -10.59
N HIS A 70 2.94 -9.39 -9.26
CA HIS A 70 4.05 -9.29 -8.33
C HIS A 70 4.83 -10.61 -8.29
N PHE A 71 6.15 -10.55 -8.27
CA PHE A 71 7.04 -11.72 -8.42
C PHE A 71 6.85 -12.83 -7.36
N TYR A 72 6.17 -12.56 -6.24
CA TYR A 72 5.84 -13.59 -5.25
C TYR A 72 4.57 -14.38 -5.55
N GLN A 73 3.81 -13.97 -6.57
CA GLN A 73 2.62 -14.71 -6.97
C GLN A 73 2.99 -16.10 -7.49
N ARG A 74 2.03 -17.04 -7.39
CA ARG A 74 2.20 -18.40 -7.86
C ARG A 74 2.45 -18.42 -9.37
N ASP A 75 3.20 -19.42 -9.86
CA ASP A 75 3.54 -19.57 -11.27
C ASP A 75 2.32 -19.63 -12.17
N GLU A 76 1.22 -20.24 -11.68
CA GLU A 76 -0.04 -20.33 -12.40
C GLU A 76 -0.68 -18.95 -12.66
N ILE A 77 -0.34 -17.94 -11.88
CA ILE A 77 -0.78 -16.56 -12.06
C ILE A 77 0.24 -15.78 -12.90
N ILE A 78 1.52 -15.88 -12.55
CA ILE A 78 2.61 -15.12 -13.17
C ILE A 78 2.71 -15.37 -14.66
N LYS A 79 2.43 -16.59 -15.13
CA LYS A 79 2.47 -16.92 -16.58
C LYS A 79 1.48 -16.11 -17.44
N HIS A 80 0.46 -15.50 -16.83
CA HIS A 80 -0.50 -14.63 -17.51
C HIS A 80 -0.13 -13.15 -17.46
N ALA A 81 0.82 -12.77 -16.60
CA ALA A 81 1.22 -11.38 -16.45
C ALA A 81 1.94 -10.86 -17.70
N ASP A 82 1.68 -9.61 -18.04
CA ASP A 82 2.40 -8.88 -19.08
C ASP A 82 3.70 -8.27 -18.54
N PHE A 83 3.68 -7.89 -17.27
CA PHE A 83 4.86 -7.46 -16.52
C PHE A 83 4.93 -8.16 -15.17
N VAL A 84 6.14 -8.56 -14.79
CA VAL A 84 6.45 -9.17 -13.49
C VAL A 84 7.52 -8.31 -12.80
N GLY A 85 7.29 -7.92 -11.55
CA GLY A 85 8.23 -7.05 -10.85
C GLY A 85 7.88 -6.82 -9.39
N ASP A 86 8.54 -5.83 -8.80
CA ASP A 86 8.21 -5.31 -7.48
C ASP A 86 7.05 -4.30 -7.52
N SER A 87 6.61 -3.88 -6.33
CA SER A 87 5.45 -3.00 -6.16
C SER A 87 5.54 -1.70 -6.94
N PHE A 88 6.69 -1.02 -6.88
CA PHE A 88 6.87 0.29 -7.51
C PHE A 88 7.07 0.17 -9.01
N GLN A 89 7.85 -0.83 -9.45
CA GLN A 89 8.06 -1.08 -10.87
C GLN A 89 6.74 -1.40 -11.57
N LEU A 90 5.91 -2.27 -10.99
CA LEU A 90 4.61 -2.62 -11.56
C LEU A 90 3.66 -1.42 -11.63
N ALA A 91 3.64 -0.57 -10.61
CA ALA A 91 2.85 0.65 -10.64
C ALA A 91 3.30 1.61 -11.75
N LYS A 92 4.61 1.68 -12.02
CA LYS A 92 5.15 2.42 -13.18
C LYS A 92 4.76 1.78 -14.50
N ASN A 93 4.82 0.45 -14.62
CA ASN A 93 4.41 -0.23 -15.84
C ASN A 93 2.94 0.01 -16.20
N ALA A 94 2.07 0.29 -15.22
CA ALA A 94 0.71 0.74 -15.49
C ALA A 94 0.69 2.02 -16.36
N THR A 95 1.60 2.97 -16.10
CA THR A 95 1.67 4.23 -16.85
C THR A 95 2.25 4.07 -18.27
N GLU A 96 2.95 2.96 -18.54
CA GLU A 96 3.56 2.68 -19.85
C GLU A 96 2.55 2.11 -20.86
N ARG A 97 1.33 1.80 -20.41
CA ARG A 97 0.26 1.21 -21.21
C ARG A 97 -1.02 2.05 -21.18
N PRO A 98 -0.98 3.30 -21.68
CA PRO A 98 -2.15 4.18 -21.71
C PRO A 98 -3.26 3.67 -22.65
N ASP A 99 -2.97 2.70 -23.50
CA ASP A 99 -3.90 2.04 -24.40
C ASP A 99 -4.74 0.94 -23.73
N ALA A 100 -4.36 0.50 -22.53
CA ALA A 100 -5.10 -0.50 -21.77
C ALA A 100 -6.25 0.16 -21.01
N ASP A 101 -7.47 -0.31 -21.22
CA ASP A 101 -8.66 0.15 -20.49
C ASP A 101 -8.78 -0.53 -19.11
N HIS A 102 -8.27 -1.77 -19.02
CA HIS A 102 -8.36 -2.62 -17.83
C HIS A 102 -6.97 -3.07 -17.36
N ILE A 103 -6.66 -2.79 -16.12
CA ILE A 103 -5.43 -3.22 -15.45
C ILE A 103 -5.80 -4.21 -14.35
N VAL A 104 -5.40 -5.47 -14.48
CA VAL A 104 -5.55 -6.46 -13.42
C VAL A 104 -4.25 -6.53 -12.64
N PHE A 105 -4.30 -6.18 -11.34
CA PHE A 105 -3.14 -6.19 -10.48
C PHE A 105 -3.12 -7.45 -9.60
N CYS A 106 -2.28 -8.42 -9.95
CA CYS A 106 -2.06 -9.63 -9.16
C CYS A 106 -0.99 -9.35 -8.09
N GLY A 107 -1.44 -8.84 -6.95
CA GLY A 107 -0.62 -8.43 -5.82
C GLY A 107 -1.48 -8.19 -4.58
N VAL A 108 -1.10 -7.22 -3.77
CA VAL A 108 -1.83 -6.80 -2.58
C VAL A 108 -2.39 -5.39 -2.71
N HIS A 109 -3.30 -5.03 -1.80
CA HIS A 109 -4.15 -3.85 -1.87
C HIS A 109 -3.37 -2.55 -2.13
N PHE A 110 -2.36 -2.23 -1.33
CA PHE A 110 -1.61 -0.97 -1.49
C PHE A 110 -0.88 -0.83 -2.83
N MET A 111 -0.56 -1.96 -3.49
CA MET A 111 0.07 -1.97 -4.82
C MET A 111 -0.96 -1.58 -5.89
N ALA A 112 -2.16 -2.15 -5.82
CA ALA A 112 -3.26 -1.81 -6.72
C ALA A 112 -3.68 -0.34 -6.54
N GLU A 113 -3.80 0.15 -5.30
CA GLU A 113 -4.03 1.58 -5.02
C GLU A 113 -2.98 2.48 -5.68
N THR A 114 -1.70 2.08 -5.61
CA THR A 114 -0.63 2.88 -6.21
C THR A 114 -0.70 2.86 -7.74
N ALA A 115 -1.04 1.72 -8.33
CA ALA A 115 -1.26 1.63 -9.78
C ALA A 115 -2.45 2.50 -10.20
N ASP A 116 -3.53 2.52 -9.43
CA ASP A 116 -4.71 3.35 -9.67
C ASP A 116 -4.39 4.85 -9.60
N ILE A 117 -3.63 5.28 -8.57
CA ILE A 117 -3.18 6.68 -8.43
C ILE A 117 -2.33 7.13 -9.64
N LEU A 118 -1.54 6.24 -10.21
CA LEU A 118 -0.66 6.56 -11.33
C LEU A 118 -1.30 6.35 -12.70
N SER A 119 -2.44 5.66 -12.76
CA SER A 119 -3.20 5.41 -13.98
C SER A 119 -3.98 6.66 -14.43
N THR A 120 -4.49 6.63 -15.66
CA THR A 120 -5.40 7.68 -16.15
C THR A 120 -6.83 7.46 -15.64
N PRO A 121 -7.68 8.51 -15.59
CA PRO A 121 -9.08 8.36 -15.16
C PRO A 121 -9.92 7.40 -16.01
N GLU A 122 -9.50 7.11 -17.22
CA GLU A 122 -10.16 6.21 -18.16
C GLU A 122 -9.80 4.75 -17.91
N GLN A 123 -8.69 4.48 -17.20
CA GLN A 123 -8.22 3.15 -16.88
C GLN A 123 -8.90 2.64 -15.59
N SER A 124 -9.22 1.36 -15.58
CA SER A 124 -9.80 0.70 -14.40
C SER A 124 -8.82 -0.29 -13.82
N VAL A 125 -8.38 -0.09 -12.58
CA VAL A 125 -7.51 -1.04 -11.87
C VAL A 125 -8.36 -2.02 -11.06
N THR A 126 -8.18 -3.30 -11.31
CA THR A 126 -8.88 -4.39 -10.64
C THR A 126 -7.90 -5.20 -9.79
N LEU A 127 -8.15 -5.26 -8.49
CA LEU A 127 -7.51 -6.21 -7.59
C LEU A 127 -8.42 -7.44 -7.45
N PRO A 128 -7.98 -8.65 -7.87
CA PRO A 128 -8.84 -9.85 -7.85
C PRO A 128 -9.38 -10.21 -6.47
N ASN A 129 -8.64 -9.88 -5.42
CA ASN A 129 -9.09 -10.02 -4.04
C ASN A 129 -8.80 -8.74 -3.26
N LEU A 130 -9.81 -7.93 -2.97
CA LEU A 130 -9.68 -6.68 -2.21
C LEU A 130 -9.16 -6.88 -0.78
N SER A 131 -9.33 -8.09 -0.21
CA SER A 131 -8.81 -8.42 1.11
C SER A 131 -7.34 -8.86 1.11
N ALA A 132 -6.69 -8.91 -0.05
CA ALA A 132 -5.27 -9.23 -0.13
C ALA A 132 -4.45 -8.11 0.51
N GLY A 133 -4.05 -8.31 1.77
CA GLY A 133 -3.32 -7.36 2.60
C GLY A 133 -1.81 -7.61 2.63
N CYS A 134 -1.12 -6.70 3.30
CA CYS A 134 0.32 -6.79 3.57
C CYS A 134 0.54 -6.43 5.04
N SER A 135 1.06 -7.38 5.83
CA SER A 135 1.28 -7.19 7.26
C SER A 135 2.13 -5.95 7.60
N MET A 136 3.03 -5.57 6.72
CA MET A 136 3.83 -4.35 6.87
C MET A 136 3.02 -3.08 6.59
N ALA A 137 2.24 -3.09 5.50
CA ALA A 137 1.40 -1.94 5.13
C ALA A 137 0.29 -1.70 6.16
N ASP A 138 -0.17 -2.77 6.80
CA ASP A 138 -1.29 -2.76 7.75
C ASP A 138 -0.84 -2.47 9.20
N MET A 139 0.46 -2.22 9.45
CA MET A 139 0.99 -1.86 10.78
C MET A 139 0.54 -0.50 11.27
N ALA A 140 0.15 0.41 10.38
CA ALA A 140 -0.43 1.70 10.73
C ALA A 140 -1.58 2.05 9.79
N ASN A 141 -2.64 2.60 10.34
CA ASN A 141 -3.73 3.22 9.60
C ASN A 141 -3.71 4.75 9.72
N ILE A 142 -4.56 5.42 8.96
CA ILE A 142 -4.58 6.90 8.92
C ILE A 142 -4.95 7.52 10.27
N ASP A 143 -5.82 6.89 11.05
CA ASP A 143 -6.27 7.43 12.34
C ASP A 143 -5.12 7.42 13.34
N GLN A 144 -4.35 6.33 13.39
CA GLN A 144 -3.17 6.20 14.25
C GLN A 144 -2.08 7.21 13.87
N VAL A 145 -1.84 7.39 12.56
CA VAL A 145 -0.84 8.36 12.10
C VAL A 145 -1.28 9.79 12.39
N GLN A 146 -2.58 10.10 12.23
CA GLN A 146 -3.12 11.41 12.58
C GLN A 146 -3.01 11.67 14.07
N GLU A 147 -3.35 10.71 14.93
CA GLU A 147 -3.22 10.84 16.38
C GLU A 147 -1.77 11.09 16.79
N CYS A 148 -0.82 10.31 16.26
CA CYS A 148 0.61 10.52 16.49
C CYS A 148 1.05 11.91 16.04
N TRP A 149 0.60 12.36 14.88
CA TRP A 149 0.91 13.67 14.33
C TRP A 149 0.43 14.81 15.22
N ASP A 150 -0.80 14.71 15.73
CA ASP A 150 -1.39 15.72 16.59
C ASP A 150 -0.64 15.80 17.93
N GLN A 151 -0.34 14.66 18.57
CA GLN A 151 0.47 14.58 19.78
C GLN A 151 1.88 15.19 19.57
N LEU A 152 2.53 14.86 18.46
CA LEU A 152 3.83 15.45 18.13
C LEU A 152 3.73 16.96 17.86
N GLY A 153 2.65 17.42 17.26
CA GLY A 153 2.36 18.84 17.03
C GLY A 153 2.22 19.64 18.36
N GLU A 154 1.58 19.04 19.36
CA GLU A 154 1.49 19.62 20.71
C GLU A 154 2.86 19.74 21.38
N ILE A 155 3.73 18.75 21.22
CA ILE A 155 5.05 18.71 21.86
C ILE A 155 6.08 19.58 21.11
N CYS A 156 6.11 19.49 19.79
CA CYS A 156 7.15 20.08 18.95
C CYS A 156 6.75 21.43 18.34
N GLY A 157 5.46 21.75 18.36
CA GLY A 157 4.89 22.84 17.58
C GLY A 157 4.62 22.46 16.13
N THR A 158 3.83 23.27 15.44
CA THR A 158 3.40 23.06 14.05
C THR A 158 3.98 24.08 13.07
N GLN A 159 4.60 25.15 13.57
CA GLN A 159 5.14 26.20 12.73
C GLN A 159 6.62 25.95 12.42
N PRO A 160 7.08 26.30 11.21
CA PRO A 160 8.50 26.32 10.88
C PRO A 160 9.29 27.15 11.91
N ASP A 161 10.56 26.83 12.07
CA ASP A 161 11.45 27.62 12.91
C ASP A 161 11.93 28.90 12.20
N SER A 162 12.87 29.64 12.87
CA SER A 162 13.45 30.87 12.32
C SER A 162 14.21 30.67 11.00
N ASP A 163 14.67 29.46 10.73
CA ASP A 163 15.42 29.11 9.53
C ASP A 163 14.51 28.52 8.44
N GLY A 164 13.21 28.47 8.70
CA GLY A 164 12.18 27.93 7.78
C GLY A 164 12.08 26.42 7.77
N LEU A 165 12.77 25.71 8.69
CA LEU A 165 12.68 24.25 8.80
C LEU A 165 11.37 23.84 9.48
N GLN A 166 10.69 22.86 8.90
CA GLN A 166 9.52 22.25 9.50
C GLN A 166 9.88 21.54 10.80
N GLN A 167 8.97 21.47 11.76
CA GLN A 167 9.22 20.74 13.00
C GLN A 167 9.32 19.24 12.75
N ILE A 168 8.48 18.73 11.86
CA ILE A 168 8.39 17.31 11.54
C ILE A 168 8.11 17.13 10.04
N ILE A 169 8.79 16.20 9.40
CA ILE A 169 8.51 15.75 8.03
C ILE A 169 7.95 14.32 8.08
N PRO A 170 6.74 14.06 7.59
CA PRO A 170 6.21 12.70 7.50
C PRO A 170 6.83 11.97 6.30
N VAL A 171 7.28 10.75 6.54
CA VAL A 171 7.82 9.85 5.51
C VAL A 171 7.09 8.53 5.59
N THR A 172 6.51 8.07 4.50
CA THR A 172 5.89 6.75 4.45
C THR A 172 6.65 5.80 3.53
N TYR A 173 6.74 4.55 3.97
CA TYR A 173 7.21 3.48 3.11
C TYR A 173 6.17 3.19 2.02
N MET A 174 6.63 2.80 0.82
CA MET A 174 5.78 2.42 -0.31
C MET A 174 4.71 1.39 0.09
N ASN A 175 5.08 0.46 0.99
CA ASN A 175 4.16 -0.51 1.58
C ASN A 175 3.28 0.17 2.64
N SER A 176 2.33 0.96 2.19
CA SER A 176 1.36 1.70 3.00
C SER A 176 0.12 2.00 2.16
N SER A 177 -1.00 2.27 2.81
CA SER A 177 -2.24 2.62 2.11
C SER A 177 -2.15 3.95 1.35
N ALA A 178 -3.02 4.15 0.37
CA ALA A 178 -3.16 5.42 -0.34
C ALA A 178 -3.44 6.58 0.62
N ALA A 179 -4.23 6.35 1.68
CA ALA A 179 -4.53 7.35 2.70
C ALA A 179 -3.26 7.86 3.40
N LEU A 180 -2.31 6.98 3.73
CA LEU A 180 -1.03 7.34 4.34
C LEU A 180 -0.12 8.09 3.37
N LYS A 181 -0.10 7.71 2.10
CA LYS A 181 0.62 8.44 1.05
C LYS A 181 0.06 9.86 0.86
N ALA A 182 -1.26 9.97 0.82
CA ALA A 182 -1.95 11.26 0.74
C ALA A 182 -1.69 12.14 1.96
N PHE A 183 -1.61 11.54 3.16
CA PHE A 183 -1.22 12.25 4.39
C PHE A 183 0.17 12.87 4.26
N CYS A 184 1.17 12.12 3.79
CA CYS A 184 2.50 12.66 3.50
C CYS A 184 2.44 13.83 2.53
N GLY A 185 1.73 13.68 1.42
CA GLY A 185 1.61 14.74 0.41
C GLY A 185 0.99 16.02 0.97
N ARG A 186 -0.06 15.92 1.79
CA ARG A 186 -0.72 17.08 2.42
C ARG A 186 0.16 17.79 3.45
N ASN A 187 1.06 17.07 4.11
CA ASN A 187 1.90 17.59 5.18
C ASN A 187 3.38 17.81 4.76
N GLY A 188 3.63 17.99 3.47
CA GLY A 188 4.98 18.28 2.95
C GLY A 188 5.98 17.13 3.07
N GLY A 189 5.47 15.91 3.18
CA GLY A 189 6.26 14.69 3.28
C GLY A 189 6.47 13.97 1.94
N ILE A 190 6.97 12.75 2.02
CA ILE A 190 7.39 11.98 0.85
C ILE A 190 7.18 10.47 1.06
N VAL A 191 7.06 9.72 -0.04
CA VAL A 191 7.05 8.26 -0.07
C VAL A 191 8.44 7.74 -0.36
N CYS A 192 8.90 6.71 0.34
CA CYS A 192 10.16 6.03 0.06
C CYS A 192 9.96 4.56 -0.32
N THR A 193 10.98 3.99 -0.94
CA THR A 193 11.17 2.55 -1.12
C THR A 193 12.35 2.08 -0.26
N SER A 194 12.54 0.77 -0.12
CA SER A 194 13.71 0.23 0.58
C SER A 194 15.03 0.62 -0.10
N SER A 195 15.04 0.81 -1.41
CA SER A 195 16.23 1.17 -2.18
C SER A 195 16.62 2.65 -2.09
N ASN A 196 15.68 3.55 -1.79
CA ASN A 196 15.96 4.99 -1.74
C ASN A 196 15.75 5.64 -0.35
N ALA A 197 15.50 4.83 0.69
CA ALA A 197 15.20 5.32 2.03
C ALA A 197 16.29 6.25 2.58
N HIS A 198 17.56 5.98 2.31
CA HIS A 198 18.67 6.84 2.71
C HIS A 198 18.54 8.26 2.12
N ALA A 199 18.43 8.37 0.81
CA ALA A 199 18.30 9.65 0.13
C ALA A 199 17.01 10.40 0.54
N VAL A 200 15.93 9.66 0.82
CA VAL A 200 14.68 10.23 1.32
C VAL A 200 14.85 10.79 2.74
N LEU A 201 15.55 10.10 3.64
CA LEU A 201 15.84 10.63 4.97
C LEU A 201 16.76 11.85 4.92
N GLU A 202 17.79 11.87 4.06
CA GLU A 202 18.60 13.08 3.83
C GLU A 202 17.73 14.24 3.35
N TRP A 203 16.83 13.99 2.38
CA TRP A 203 15.89 14.98 1.88
C TRP A 203 14.98 15.52 2.99
N ALA A 204 14.48 14.65 3.86
CA ALA A 204 13.58 15.02 4.95
C ALA A 204 14.30 15.84 6.03
N PHE A 205 15.50 15.43 6.45
CA PHE A 205 16.31 16.17 7.43
C PHE A 205 16.83 17.51 6.91
N ALA A 206 16.97 17.68 5.59
CA ALA A 206 17.28 18.98 5.00
C ALA A 206 16.09 19.96 5.05
N ARG A 207 14.87 19.50 5.38
CA ARG A 207 13.62 20.29 5.38
C ARG A 207 12.94 20.37 6.74
N GLY A 208 13.29 19.50 7.66
CA GLY A 208 12.70 19.46 8.97
C GLY A 208 13.65 18.92 10.03
N LYS A 209 13.32 19.24 11.27
CA LYS A 209 14.12 18.86 12.45
C LYS A 209 13.98 17.40 12.84
N ARG A 210 12.82 16.82 12.52
CA ARG A 210 12.44 15.45 12.89
C ARG A 210 11.76 14.78 11.71
N VAL A 211 11.77 13.46 11.71
CA VAL A 211 11.06 12.63 10.74
C VAL A 211 10.08 11.74 11.47
N LEU A 212 8.82 11.75 11.07
CA LEU A 212 7.85 10.73 11.44
C LEU A 212 7.83 9.69 10.31
N PHE A 213 8.37 8.49 10.60
CA PHE A 213 8.48 7.40 9.64
C PHE A 213 7.47 6.30 9.94
N PHE A 214 6.67 5.92 8.96
CA PHE A 214 5.64 4.89 9.09
C PHE A 214 5.48 4.07 7.78
N PRO A 215 4.72 2.95 7.75
CA PRO A 215 3.94 2.36 8.86
C PRO A 215 4.76 1.55 9.87
N ASP A 216 5.91 0.97 9.47
CA ASP A 216 6.74 0.14 10.33
C ASP A 216 7.93 0.91 10.92
N GLN A 217 8.50 0.37 12.00
CA GLN A 217 9.66 0.96 12.66
C GLN A 217 11.00 0.54 12.04
N HIS A 218 11.04 -0.50 11.21
CA HIS A 218 12.30 -1.18 10.90
C HIS A 218 13.09 -0.47 9.80
N LEU A 219 12.45 -0.16 8.66
CA LEU A 219 13.13 0.47 7.53
C LEU A 219 13.72 1.84 7.94
N GLY A 220 12.89 2.71 8.54
CA GLY A 220 13.32 4.04 8.97
C GLY A 220 14.45 3.98 9.98
N ARG A 221 14.32 3.17 11.05
CA ARG A 221 15.33 3.05 12.11
C ARG A 221 16.64 2.43 11.60
N ASN A 222 16.59 1.39 10.78
CA ASN A 222 17.78 0.78 10.21
C ASN A 222 18.52 1.75 9.29
N THR A 223 17.81 2.48 8.46
CA THR A 223 18.38 3.50 7.56
C THR A 223 19.02 4.64 8.37
N ALA A 224 18.29 5.20 9.34
CA ALA A 224 18.80 6.28 10.18
C ALA A 224 20.00 5.86 11.01
N ARG A 225 20.04 4.61 11.51
CA ARG A 225 21.20 4.05 12.18
C ARG A 225 22.42 3.97 11.26
N ALA A 226 22.23 3.57 10.01
CA ALA A 226 23.30 3.56 9.01
C ALA A 226 23.82 4.98 8.69
N MET A 227 22.99 6.00 8.89
CA MET A 227 23.36 7.43 8.78
C MET A 227 24.05 7.96 10.06
N GLY A 228 24.25 7.13 11.08
CA GLY A 228 24.93 7.52 12.33
C GLY A 228 24.01 8.04 13.43
N ILE A 229 22.70 8.04 13.24
CA ILE A 229 21.74 8.47 14.27
C ILE A 229 21.62 7.35 15.33
N PRO A 230 21.80 7.65 16.62
CA PRO A 230 21.71 6.63 17.66
C PRO A 230 20.25 6.24 17.94
N LEU A 231 20.03 4.97 18.36
CA LEU A 231 18.69 4.45 18.63
C LEU A 231 17.96 5.23 19.75
N SER A 232 18.70 5.87 20.66
CA SER A 232 18.14 6.74 21.72
C SER A 232 17.42 7.98 21.16
N GLU A 233 17.72 8.37 19.92
CA GLU A 233 17.07 9.49 19.23
C GLU A 233 15.92 9.04 18.30
N MET A 234 15.60 7.76 18.30
CA MET A 234 14.56 7.15 17.47
C MET A 234 13.47 6.51 18.33
N PRO A 235 12.66 7.28 19.05
CA PRO A 235 11.55 6.74 19.82
C PRO A 235 10.54 6.05 18.91
N LEU A 236 9.84 5.06 19.46
CA LEU A 236 8.73 4.39 18.79
C LEU A 236 7.43 4.88 19.42
N TRP A 237 6.54 5.43 18.62
CA TRP A 237 5.18 5.68 19.03
C TRP A 237 4.36 4.39 18.92
N ASP A 238 3.63 4.05 19.96
CA ASP A 238 2.85 2.80 20.06
C ASP A 238 1.37 3.15 20.30
N PRO A 239 0.48 2.92 19.32
CA PRO A 239 -0.93 3.31 19.41
C PRO A 239 -1.70 2.57 20.52
N PHE A 240 -1.12 1.53 21.08
CA PHE A 240 -1.76 0.72 22.15
C PHE A 240 -1.32 1.15 23.57
N LYS A 241 -0.46 2.15 23.68
CA LYS A 241 -0.03 2.72 24.95
C LYS A 241 -0.73 4.05 25.22
N ALA A 242 -1.13 4.28 26.48
CA ALA A 242 -1.90 5.46 26.90
C ALA A 242 -1.18 6.81 26.67
N GLN A 243 0.10 6.81 26.33
CA GLN A 243 0.93 8.01 26.04
C GLN A 243 1.83 7.83 24.82
N GLY A 244 1.46 6.96 23.88
CA GLY A 244 2.22 6.72 22.66
C GLY A 244 3.45 5.83 22.82
#